data_8016f109ecc5f27f10fb6ad8a3f0187e
#
_entry.id   8016f109ecc5f27f10fb6ad8a3f0187e
#
_cell.length_a   1.000
_cell.length_b   1.000
_cell.length_c   1.000
_cell.angle_alpha   90.00
_cell.angle_beta   90.00
_cell.angle_gamma   90.00
#
_symmetry.space_group_name_H-M   'P 1'
#
loop_
_entity.id
_entity.type
_entity.pdbx_description
1 polymer ?
#
loop_
_entity_poly.entity_id
_entity_poly.type
_entity_poly.pdbx_seq_one_letter_code
_entity_poly.pdbx_strand_id
1 'polypeptide(L)'
;MNGLGLLLLIGFSGVAACQSSYKPTAAESKDSFHCIRVPAEQLDFFRKQPPVQFWQKVILLTKDSAIVVHKDSRNMMDVISAKRLDSLVNCSGLEKTAQCYRDSFGYETCELVKFVRGKREFFDFKKVGPLVDDAKQVFDEIGVNPIYAQWILLIESPNNPRARSVSGAVGHYQLMPFVAKKYGLVVSSGRDDRHDFQLSSMAAAKLMRDYCIPNASRMALSLGLQPDVDQLWFQLLVMHVYNAGAGNVRKAVAAVGEVQSGEELLLKLWKTQAGAFGNSSQNYSQLALASYINYLDWLKSE
;
A
#
# COMPACT_ATOMS: atom_id res chain seq x y z
N MET A 1 17.45 -2.88 -8.65
CA MET A 1 18.10 -1.89 -7.81
C MET A 1 17.03 -1.20 -7.01
N ASN A 2 17.20 -1.12 -5.73
CA ASN A 2 16.49 -0.45 -4.66
C ASN A 2 15.05 -0.89 -4.38
N GLY A 3 14.98 -1.72 -3.32
CA GLY A 3 13.74 -1.98 -2.59
C GLY A 3 13.14 -0.66 -2.07
N LEU A 4 11.85 -0.65 -1.90
CA LEU A 4 11.11 0.44 -1.26
C LEU A 4 11.69 0.73 0.13
N GLY A 5 12.62 1.67 0.19
CA GLY A 5 13.19 2.19 1.43
C GLY A 5 12.36 3.38 1.91
N LEU A 6 11.66 3.18 3.01
CA LEU A 6 10.77 4.15 3.60
C LEU A 6 11.48 5.02 4.64
N LEU A 7 11.47 6.33 4.48
CA LEU A 7 11.95 7.31 5.48
C LEU A 7 10.77 7.82 6.30
N LEU A 8 10.73 7.47 7.58
CA LEU A 8 9.80 8.02 8.57
C LEU A 8 10.51 9.04 9.46
N LEU A 9 10.16 10.33 9.33
CA LEU A 9 10.55 11.39 10.28
C LEU A 9 9.32 11.81 11.09
N ILE A 10 9.34 11.61 12.40
CA ILE A 10 8.22 11.92 13.30
C ILE A 10 8.63 13.01 14.30
N GLY A 11 7.92 14.14 14.28
CA GLY A 11 7.94 15.14 15.34
C GLY A 11 6.65 15.03 16.19
N PHE A 12 6.75 15.08 17.51
CA PHE A 12 5.63 14.92 18.45
C PHE A 12 5.15 16.25 19.00
N SER A 13 3.83 16.44 19.01
CA SER A 13 3.13 17.31 19.99
C SER A 13 1.78 16.66 20.30
N GLY A 14 1.45 16.52 21.60
CA GLY A 14 0.31 15.77 22.07
C GLY A 14 -1.02 16.52 21.86
N VAL A 15 -2.06 15.76 21.52
CA VAL A 15 -3.48 16.18 21.59
C VAL A 15 -4.35 14.93 21.87
N ALA A 16 -5.47 15.15 22.57
CA ALA A 16 -6.40 14.17 23.11
C ALA A 16 -6.89 13.11 22.10
N ALA A 17 -7.04 11.89 22.62
CA ALA A 17 -7.43 10.71 21.85
C ALA A 17 -8.94 10.75 21.49
N CYS A 18 -9.25 10.64 20.23
CA CYS A 18 -10.55 10.18 19.75
C CYS A 18 -10.55 8.64 19.87
N GLN A 19 -11.41 8.09 20.71
CA GLN A 19 -11.53 6.64 20.86
C GLN A 19 -12.27 6.09 19.64
N SER A 20 -11.58 5.24 18.89
CA SER A 20 -12.17 4.43 17.82
C SER A 20 -13.10 3.38 18.44
N SER A 21 -14.37 3.39 18.05
CA SER A 21 -15.37 2.41 18.47
C SER A 21 -15.55 1.30 17.43
N TYR A 22 -14.46 0.70 16.96
CA TYR A 22 -14.59 -0.52 16.15
C TYR A 22 -15.28 -1.61 16.99
N LYS A 23 -16.42 -2.12 16.51
CA LYS A 23 -17.11 -3.29 17.08
C LYS A 23 -16.98 -4.43 16.09
N PRO A 24 -16.39 -5.58 16.47
CA PRO A 24 -16.38 -6.75 15.60
C PRO A 24 -17.82 -7.17 15.27
N THR A 25 -18.14 -7.28 13.99
CA THR A 25 -19.43 -7.81 13.52
C THR A 25 -19.38 -9.33 13.60
N ALA A 26 -20.25 -9.89 14.48
CA ALA A 26 -20.46 -11.34 14.54
C ALA A 26 -21.36 -11.72 13.37
N ALA A 27 -20.82 -12.36 12.36
CA ALA A 27 -21.40 -13.39 11.47
C ALA A 27 -20.55 -13.55 10.21
N GLU A 28 -19.61 -14.48 10.22
CA GLU A 28 -19.04 -15.02 8.99
C GLU A 28 -19.24 -16.54 8.97
N SER A 29 -19.78 -17.04 7.86
CA SER A 29 -19.98 -18.47 7.60
C SER A 29 -18.64 -19.20 7.48
N LYS A 30 -18.63 -20.49 7.82
CA LYS A 30 -17.44 -21.35 8.01
C LYS A 30 -16.55 -21.61 6.77
N ASP A 31 -16.74 -20.93 5.65
CA ASP A 31 -16.14 -21.32 4.36
C ASP A 31 -15.14 -20.32 3.71
N SER A 32 -14.62 -19.32 4.44
CA SER A 32 -13.57 -18.47 3.85
C SER A 32 -12.67 -17.82 4.90
N PHE A 33 -11.82 -18.60 5.54
CA PHE A 33 -11.07 -18.23 6.73
C PHE A 33 -9.83 -17.36 6.52
N HIS A 34 -9.49 -16.91 5.33
CA HIS A 34 -8.19 -16.28 5.09
C HIS A 34 -8.30 -14.88 4.48
N CYS A 35 -9.46 -14.22 4.58
CA CYS A 35 -9.64 -12.91 3.96
C CYS A 35 -10.66 -12.04 4.68
N ILE A 36 -10.25 -10.83 5.05
CA ILE A 36 -11.13 -9.78 5.57
C ILE A 36 -11.65 -8.99 4.38
N ARG A 37 -12.96 -8.90 4.23
CA ARG A 37 -13.57 -8.35 3.02
C ARG A 37 -13.92 -6.87 3.16
N VAL A 38 -13.66 -6.13 2.11
CA VAL A 38 -14.15 -4.77 1.90
C VAL A 38 -15.50 -4.86 1.16
N PRO A 39 -16.49 -4.02 1.49
CA PRO A 39 -17.74 -3.95 0.73
C PRO A 39 -17.49 -3.73 -0.77
N ALA A 40 -18.21 -4.49 -1.60
CA ALA A 40 -17.96 -4.53 -3.05
C ALA A 40 -18.15 -3.16 -3.70
N GLU A 41 -19.17 -2.41 -3.29
CA GLU A 41 -19.49 -1.07 -3.79
C GLU A 41 -18.36 -0.07 -3.55
N GLN A 42 -17.68 -0.15 -2.40
CA GLN A 42 -16.54 0.71 -2.09
C GLN A 42 -15.30 0.31 -2.91
N LEU A 43 -15.10 -1.01 -3.09
CA LEU A 43 -13.97 -1.55 -3.83
C LEU A 43 -14.08 -1.25 -5.33
N ASP A 44 -15.29 -1.30 -5.91
CA ASP A 44 -15.52 -1.14 -7.35
C ASP A 44 -15.13 0.23 -7.89
N PHE A 45 -15.26 1.29 -7.08
CA PHE A 45 -14.76 2.61 -7.45
C PHE A 45 -13.26 2.61 -7.68
N PHE A 46 -12.49 2.06 -6.73
CA PHE A 46 -11.03 2.05 -6.80
C PHE A 46 -10.49 1.00 -7.78
N ARG A 47 -11.17 -0.13 -7.94
CA ARG A 47 -10.79 -1.19 -8.89
C ARG A 47 -10.70 -0.68 -10.34
N LYS A 48 -11.54 0.29 -10.70
CA LYS A 48 -11.59 0.91 -12.04
C LYS A 48 -10.48 1.93 -12.28
N GLN A 49 -9.74 2.32 -11.26
CA GLN A 49 -8.71 3.35 -11.38
C GLN A 49 -7.45 2.81 -12.09
N PRO A 50 -6.94 3.52 -13.11
CA PRO A 50 -5.75 3.08 -13.86
C PRO A 50 -4.53 2.76 -12.97
N PRO A 51 -4.22 3.52 -11.90
CA PRO A 51 -3.12 3.17 -11.02
C PRO A 51 -3.29 1.82 -10.31
N VAL A 52 -4.52 1.46 -9.92
CA VAL A 52 -4.79 0.17 -9.27
C VAL A 52 -4.67 -0.97 -10.28
N GLN A 53 -5.26 -0.82 -11.47
CA GLN A 53 -5.15 -1.80 -12.56
C GLN A 53 -3.69 -2.03 -12.98
N PHE A 54 -2.91 -0.96 -13.07
CA PHE A 54 -1.48 -1.04 -13.35
C PHE A 54 -0.75 -1.88 -12.31
N TRP A 55 -0.98 -1.62 -11.01
CA TRP A 55 -0.32 -2.39 -9.95
C TRP A 55 -0.79 -3.84 -9.89
N GLN A 56 -2.08 -4.13 -10.15
CA GLN A 56 -2.56 -5.50 -10.28
C GLN A 56 -1.76 -6.26 -11.33
N LYS A 57 -1.53 -5.63 -12.49
CA LYS A 57 -0.77 -6.24 -13.57
C LYS A 57 0.71 -6.38 -13.23
N VAL A 58 1.32 -5.38 -12.57
CA VAL A 58 2.73 -5.42 -12.14
C VAL A 58 2.99 -6.56 -11.15
N ILE A 59 2.07 -6.78 -10.20
CA ILE A 59 2.17 -7.86 -9.20
C ILE A 59 2.22 -9.24 -9.86
N LEU A 60 1.42 -9.44 -10.91
CA LEU A 60 1.31 -10.70 -11.65
C LEU A 60 2.29 -10.81 -12.83
N LEU A 61 3.12 -9.80 -13.05
CA LEU A 61 3.99 -9.74 -14.23
C LEU A 61 5.17 -10.71 -14.08
N THR A 62 5.27 -11.64 -15.02
CA THR A 62 6.37 -12.60 -15.07
C THR A 62 7.67 -11.96 -15.58
N LYS A 63 8.82 -12.55 -15.27
CA LYS A 63 10.14 -12.08 -15.74
C LYS A 63 10.25 -11.96 -17.28
N ASP A 64 9.42 -12.72 -18.00
CA ASP A 64 9.45 -12.77 -19.46
C ASP A 64 8.51 -11.75 -20.11
N SER A 65 7.92 -10.85 -19.31
CA SER A 65 6.94 -9.86 -19.73
C SER A 65 7.32 -8.44 -19.31
N ALA A 66 6.80 -7.46 -20.04
CA ALA A 66 6.95 -6.05 -19.74
C ALA A 66 5.63 -5.30 -19.98
N ILE A 67 5.37 -4.26 -19.23
CA ILE A 67 4.26 -3.32 -19.41
C ILE A 67 4.82 -2.03 -19.99
N VAL A 68 4.15 -1.50 -21.00
CA VAL A 68 4.33 -0.13 -21.47
C VAL A 68 3.25 0.73 -20.84
N VAL A 69 3.63 1.80 -20.17
CA VAL A 69 2.70 2.59 -19.36
C VAL A 69 3.01 4.09 -19.46
N HIS A 70 1.98 4.89 -19.55
CA HIS A 70 2.09 6.33 -19.38
C HIS A 70 2.42 6.65 -17.91
N LYS A 71 3.48 7.44 -17.68
CA LYS A 71 4.06 7.61 -16.33
C LYS A 71 3.08 8.17 -15.31
N ASP A 72 2.37 9.23 -15.68
CA ASP A 72 1.62 10.04 -14.71
C ASP A 72 0.18 9.53 -14.53
N SER A 73 -0.51 9.13 -15.60
CA SER A 73 -1.85 8.56 -15.52
C SER A 73 -1.88 7.10 -15.10
N ARG A 74 -0.75 6.36 -15.25
CA ARG A 74 -0.68 4.90 -15.11
C ARG A 74 -1.54 4.13 -16.10
N ASN A 75 -2.01 4.79 -17.17
CA ASN A 75 -2.69 4.08 -18.26
C ASN A 75 -1.73 3.10 -18.92
N MET A 76 -2.09 1.83 -18.90
CA MET A 76 -1.34 0.78 -19.59
C MET A 76 -1.59 0.90 -21.10
N MET A 77 -0.51 1.00 -21.85
CA MET A 77 -0.54 1.12 -23.31
C MET A 77 -0.39 -0.24 -23.98
N ASP A 78 0.46 -1.12 -23.40
CA ASP A 78 0.70 -2.45 -23.95
C ASP A 78 1.26 -3.40 -22.89
N VAL A 79 1.11 -4.71 -23.13
CA VAL A 79 1.77 -5.78 -22.38
C VAL A 79 2.46 -6.68 -23.40
N ILE A 80 3.78 -6.66 -23.39
CA ILE A 80 4.61 -7.34 -24.38
C ILE A 80 5.59 -8.32 -23.72
N SER A 81 6.13 -9.24 -24.51
CA SER A 81 7.21 -10.07 -24.03
C SER A 81 8.49 -9.24 -23.82
N ALA A 82 9.29 -9.61 -22.81
CA ALA A 82 10.57 -8.95 -22.55
C ALA A 82 11.48 -9.02 -23.79
N LYS A 83 11.47 -10.13 -24.54
CA LYS A 83 12.21 -10.29 -25.80
C LYS A 83 11.78 -9.28 -26.86
N ARG A 84 10.45 -9.03 -27.01
CA ARG A 84 9.93 -8.04 -27.94
C ARG A 84 10.39 -6.63 -27.56
N LEU A 85 10.34 -6.30 -26.26
CA LEU A 85 10.84 -5.01 -25.78
C LEU A 85 12.34 -4.87 -26.09
N ASP A 86 13.15 -5.89 -25.82
CA ASP A 86 14.59 -5.88 -26.14
C ASP A 86 14.82 -5.67 -27.63
N SER A 87 14.08 -6.34 -28.50
CA SER A 87 14.17 -6.18 -29.94
C SER A 87 13.85 -4.76 -30.38
N LEU A 88 12.77 -4.17 -29.88
CA LEU A 88 12.38 -2.80 -30.21
C LEU A 88 13.41 -1.78 -29.74
N VAL A 89 13.92 -1.93 -28.52
CA VAL A 89 14.94 -1.02 -27.95
C VAL A 89 16.27 -1.17 -28.67
N ASN A 90 16.67 -2.36 -29.05
CA ASN A 90 17.92 -2.60 -29.79
C ASN A 90 17.83 -2.05 -31.23
N CYS A 91 16.66 -2.12 -31.87
CA CYS A 91 16.45 -1.66 -33.24
C CYS A 91 16.39 -0.13 -33.35
N SER A 92 15.67 0.53 -32.43
CA SER A 92 15.33 1.95 -32.54
C SER A 92 15.81 2.81 -31.38
N GLY A 93 16.26 2.21 -30.30
CA GLY A 93 16.57 2.87 -29.04
C GLY A 93 15.31 3.10 -28.17
N LEU A 94 15.56 3.31 -26.89
CA LEU A 94 14.48 3.42 -25.89
C LEU A 94 13.55 4.61 -26.17
N GLU A 95 14.11 5.78 -26.52
CA GLU A 95 13.33 7.00 -26.75
C GLU A 95 12.48 6.92 -28.01
N LYS A 96 13.02 6.40 -29.12
CA LYS A 96 12.22 6.19 -30.34
C LYS A 96 11.11 5.18 -30.12
N THR A 97 11.39 4.11 -29.35
CA THR A 97 10.35 3.15 -28.97
C THR A 97 9.26 3.84 -28.15
N ALA A 98 9.63 4.66 -27.16
CA ALA A 98 8.67 5.44 -26.37
C ALA A 98 7.87 6.41 -27.24
N GLN A 99 8.51 7.08 -28.21
CA GLN A 99 7.82 7.98 -29.15
C GLN A 99 6.77 7.26 -29.99
N CYS A 100 7.08 6.07 -30.51
CA CYS A 100 6.08 5.27 -31.26
C CYS A 100 4.82 4.98 -30.41
N TYR A 101 4.99 4.71 -29.12
CA TYR A 101 3.84 4.51 -28.23
C TYR A 101 3.09 5.82 -27.98
N ARG A 102 3.78 6.96 -27.75
CA ARG A 102 3.12 8.27 -27.62
C ARG A 102 2.27 8.57 -28.84
N ASP A 103 2.84 8.46 -30.04
CA ASP A 103 2.14 8.73 -31.29
C ASP A 103 0.91 7.84 -31.48
N SER A 104 1.03 6.54 -31.16
CA SER A 104 -0.06 5.57 -31.28
C SER A 104 -1.22 5.82 -30.33
N PHE A 105 -0.96 6.45 -29.18
CA PHE A 105 -1.96 6.72 -28.14
C PHE A 105 -2.36 8.20 -28.03
N GLY A 106 -1.85 9.05 -28.91
CA GLY A 106 -2.16 10.49 -28.96
C GLY A 106 -1.59 11.28 -27.77
N TYR A 107 -0.49 10.84 -27.20
CA TYR A 107 0.22 11.56 -26.15
C TYR A 107 1.23 12.55 -26.76
N GLU A 108 1.48 13.66 -26.04
CA GLU A 108 2.46 14.63 -26.47
C GLU A 108 3.90 14.14 -26.27
N THR A 109 4.85 14.73 -27.02
CA THR A 109 6.28 14.35 -26.97
C THR A 109 6.90 14.53 -25.59
N CYS A 110 6.41 15.50 -24.79
CA CYS A 110 6.89 15.75 -23.43
C CYS A 110 6.35 14.75 -22.39
N GLU A 111 5.33 13.96 -22.71
CA GLU A 111 4.74 13.00 -21.81
C GLU A 111 5.62 11.74 -21.71
N LEU A 112 5.79 11.24 -20.50
CA LEU A 112 6.75 10.17 -20.23
C LEU A 112 6.09 8.79 -20.32
N VAL A 113 6.63 7.96 -21.19
CA VAL A 113 6.33 6.53 -21.28
C VAL A 113 7.37 5.73 -20.52
N LYS A 114 6.94 4.78 -19.72
CA LYS A 114 7.80 3.87 -18.97
C LYS A 114 7.62 2.43 -19.41
N PHE A 115 8.71 1.67 -19.36
CA PHE A 115 8.74 0.24 -19.58
C PHE A 115 9.03 -0.45 -18.25
N VAL A 116 8.06 -1.21 -17.75
CA VAL A 116 8.14 -1.92 -16.48
C VAL A 116 8.31 -3.40 -16.75
N ARG A 117 9.47 -3.96 -16.43
CA ARG A 117 9.76 -5.39 -16.60
C ARG A 117 9.31 -6.16 -15.36
N GLY A 118 8.78 -7.35 -15.59
CA GLY A 118 8.50 -8.29 -14.53
C GLY A 118 9.78 -8.75 -13.82
N LYS A 119 9.60 -9.15 -12.57
CA LYS A 119 10.63 -9.75 -11.74
C LYS A 119 10.26 -11.19 -11.42
N ARG A 120 11.09 -11.89 -10.66
CA ARG A 120 10.71 -13.19 -10.09
C ARG A 120 9.47 -13.02 -9.21
N GLU A 121 8.68 -14.09 -9.10
CA GLU A 121 7.50 -14.16 -8.23
C GLU A 121 7.82 -13.57 -6.86
N PHE A 122 7.16 -12.47 -6.56
CA PHE A 122 7.34 -11.74 -5.30
C PHE A 122 6.19 -12.03 -4.34
N PHE A 123 4.99 -12.27 -4.88
CA PHE A 123 3.76 -12.50 -4.13
C PHE A 123 3.43 -14.00 -4.11
N ASP A 124 3.37 -14.57 -2.92
CA ASP A 124 2.91 -15.93 -2.68
C ASP A 124 1.68 -15.87 -1.76
N PHE A 125 0.52 -15.80 -2.37
CA PHE A 125 -0.75 -15.63 -1.67
C PHE A 125 -1.08 -16.80 -0.74
N LYS A 126 -0.60 -18.01 -1.01
CA LYS A 126 -0.80 -19.19 -0.14
C LYS A 126 -0.26 -18.99 1.26
N LYS A 127 0.82 -18.23 1.40
CA LYS A 127 1.45 -17.97 2.69
C LYS A 127 0.80 -16.83 3.46
N VAL A 128 0.00 -16.00 2.82
CA VAL A 128 -0.60 -14.82 3.46
C VAL A 128 -1.81 -15.19 4.30
N GLY A 129 -2.68 -16.09 3.81
CA GLY A 129 -3.92 -16.46 4.49
C GLY A 129 -3.75 -16.84 5.97
N PRO A 130 -2.90 -17.82 6.32
CA PRO A 130 -2.66 -18.18 7.72
C PRO A 130 -2.16 -17.01 8.58
N LEU A 131 -1.33 -16.13 8.01
CA LEU A 131 -0.85 -14.94 8.72
C LEU A 131 -1.95 -13.90 8.95
N VAL A 132 -2.93 -13.82 8.04
CA VAL A 132 -4.10 -12.93 8.21
C VAL A 132 -4.96 -13.40 9.37
N ASP A 133 -5.19 -14.72 9.51
CA ASP A 133 -5.97 -15.29 10.61
C ASP A 133 -5.29 -15.05 11.97
N ASP A 134 -3.99 -15.31 12.05
CA ASP A 134 -3.21 -15.03 13.27
C ASP A 134 -3.21 -13.54 13.63
N ALA A 135 -3.09 -12.66 12.64
CA ALA A 135 -3.11 -11.22 12.84
C ALA A 135 -4.50 -10.72 13.26
N LYS A 136 -5.57 -11.31 12.71
CA LYS A 136 -6.95 -10.94 13.01
C LYS A 136 -7.23 -10.99 14.50
N GLN A 137 -6.86 -12.06 15.16
CA GLN A 137 -7.05 -12.20 16.61
C GLN A 137 -6.36 -11.06 17.36
N VAL A 138 -5.10 -10.76 17.05
CA VAL A 138 -4.33 -9.71 17.75
C VAL A 138 -4.93 -8.31 17.50
N PHE A 139 -5.35 -8.02 16.28
CA PHE A 139 -5.92 -6.71 15.94
C PHE A 139 -7.30 -6.51 16.59
N ASP A 140 -8.15 -7.55 16.59
CA ASP A 140 -9.46 -7.53 17.25
C ASP A 140 -9.32 -7.31 18.77
N GLU A 141 -8.37 -8.00 19.45
CA GLU A 141 -8.08 -7.82 20.88
C GLU A 141 -7.65 -6.38 21.22
N ILE A 142 -6.97 -5.70 20.29
CA ILE A 142 -6.53 -4.30 20.46
C ILE A 142 -7.62 -3.30 20.03
N GLY A 143 -8.72 -3.78 19.40
CA GLY A 143 -9.82 -2.94 18.91
C GLY A 143 -9.48 -2.17 17.63
N VAL A 144 -8.72 -2.78 16.74
CA VAL A 144 -8.32 -2.23 15.44
C VAL A 144 -8.83 -3.14 14.33
N ASN A 145 -9.46 -2.57 13.31
CA ASN A 145 -9.92 -3.35 12.16
C ASN A 145 -8.74 -4.15 11.54
N PRO A 146 -8.82 -5.49 11.52
CA PRO A 146 -7.73 -6.32 11.05
C PRO A 146 -7.45 -6.22 9.54
N ILE A 147 -8.26 -5.50 8.78
CA ILE A 147 -8.02 -5.19 7.37
C ILE A 147 -6.65 -4.50 7.17
N TYR A 148 -6.21 -3.70 8.14
CA TYR A 148 -4.89 -3.07 8.09
C TYR A 148 -3.76 -4.08 8.14
N ALA A 149 -3.89 -5.12 8.98
CA ALA A 149 -2.91 -6.22 9.03
C ALA A 149 -2.85 -6.92 7.67
N GLN A 150 -4.00 -7.28 7.10
CA GLN A 150 -4.08 -7.96 5.81
C GLN A 150 -3.39 -7.15 4.70
N TRP A 151 -3.63 -5.85 4.60
CA TRP A 151 -2.97 -5.03 3.59
C TRP A 151 -1.47 -4.93 3.78
N ILE A 152 -1.00 -4.77 5.04
CA ILE A 152 0.43 -4.74 5.32
C ILE A 152 1.08 -6.08 4.95
N LEU A 153 0.49 -7.19 5.36
CA LEU A 153 1.00 -8.53 5.07
C LEU A 153 1.05 -8.84 3.57
N LEU A 154 0.09 -8.30 2.80
CA LEU A 154 0.06 -8.46 1.34
C LEU A 154 1.17 -7.68 0.61
N ILE A 155 1.74 -6.62 1.18
CA ILE A 155 2.66 -5.72 0.46
C ILE A 155 4.07 -5.60 1.06
N GLU A 156 4.24 -5.75 2.37
CA GLU A 156 5.54 -5.47 3.01
C GLU A 156 6.52 -6.64 2.94
N SER A 157 6.06 -7.83 3.29
CA SER A 157 6.93 -9.00 3.27
C SER A 157 6.14 -10.30 3.10
N PRO A 158 5.43 -10.49 1.99
CA PRO A 158 4.49 -11.60 1.86
C PRO A 158 5.11 -12.99 2.13
N ASN A 159 6.45 -13.09 2.10
CA ASN A 159 7.13 -14.39 2.25
C ASN A 159 8.41 -14.35 3.08
N ASN A 160 8.75 -13.22 3.68
CA ASN A 160 10.04 -13.11 4.36
C ASN A 160 9.95 -12.42 5.72
N PRO A 161 9.78 -13.20 6.82
CA PRO A 161 9.76 -12.66 8.18
C PRO A 161 11.06 -11.96 8.58
N ARG A 162 12.14 -12.21 7.84
CA ARG A 162 13.45 -11.58 8.06
C ARG A 162 13.73 -10.43 7.09
N ALA A 163 12.70 -9.97 6.35
CA ALA A 163 12.85 -8.83 5.47
C ALA A 163 13.39 -7.62 6.22
N ARG A 164 14.38 -6.97 5.62
CA ARG A 164 14.98 -5.73 6.15
C ARG A 164 15.06 -4.69 5.05
N SER A 165 14.49 -3.53 5.29
CA SER A 165 14.62 -2.39 4.38
C SER A 165 15.97 -1.70 4.54
N VAL A 166 16.35 -0.92 3.53
CA VAL A 166 17.55 -0.05 3.59
C VAL A 166 17.47 0.94 4.76
N SER A 167 16.26 1.40 5.11
CA SER A 167 16.00 2.31 6.22
C SER A 167 16.00 1.62 7.60
N GLY A 168 16.13 0.30 7.66
CA GLY A 168 16.17 -0.48 8.90
C GLY A 168 14.81 -0.95 9.42
N ALA A 169 13.74 -0.86 8.62
CA ALA A 169 12.48 -1.52 8.92
C ALA A 169 12.63 -3.04 8.79
N VAL A 170 11.97 -3.81 9.67
CA VAL A 170 12.18 -5.27 9.78
C VAL A 170 10.86 -6.00 10.00
N GLY A 171 10.81 -7.25 9.48
CA GLY A 171 9.77 -8.24 9.74
C GLY A 171 8.53 -8.06 8.88
N HIS A 172 7.47 -8.81 9.23
CA HIS A 172 6.20 -8.83 8.50
C HIS A 172 5.54 -7.45 8.41
N TYR A 173 5.66 -6.65 9.46
CA TYR A 173 5.07 -5.32 9.56
C TYR A 173 6.04 -4.19 9.23
N GLN A 174 7.27 -4.50 8.81
CA GLN A 174 8.31 -3.52 8.49
C GLN A 174 8.42 -2.39 9.54
N LEU A 175 8.46 -2.79 10.82
CA LEU A 175 8.54 -1.82 11.90
C LEU A 175 9.94 -1.20 12.00
N MET A 176 9.99 0.12 12.11
CA MET A 176 11.22 0.84 12.43
C MET A 176 11.65 0.58 13.87
N PRO A 177 12.96 0.56 14.18
CA PRO A 177 13.45 0.27 15.53
C PRO A 177 12.83 1.13 16.62
N PHE A 178 12.67 2.43 16.37
CA PHE A 178 12.10 3.36 17.35
C PHE A 178 10.59 3.12 17.57
N VAL A 179 9.85 2.72 16.53
CA VAL A 179 8.43 2.34 16.65
C VAL A 179 8.30 1.07 17.48
N ALA A 180 9.07 0.04 17.15
CA ALA A 180 9.07 -1.22 17.88
C ALA A 180 9.35 -1.01 19.38
N LYS A 181 10.41 -0.26 19.70
CA LYS A 181 10.77 0.08 21.10
C LYS A 181 9.66 0.86 21.82
N LYS A 182 9.02 1.82 21.13
CA LYS A 182 7.90 2.59 21.70
C LYS A 182 6.75 1.69 22.17
N TYR A 183 6.50 0.59 21.45
CA TYR A 183 5.43 -0.36 21.78
C TYR A 183 5.91 -1.59 22.55
N GLY A 184 7.10 -1.50 23.17
CA GLY A 184 7.60 -2.48 24.13
C GLY A 184 8.42 -3.63 23.55
N LEU A 185 8.77 -3.59 22.27
CA LEU A 185 9.60 -4.61 21.65
C LEU A 185 11.08 -4.38 21.97
N VAL A 186 11.81 -5.45 22.22
CA VAL A 186 13.27 -5.41 22.34
C VAL A 186 13.87 -5.38 20.93
N VAL A 187 14.76 -4.41 20.69
CA VAL A 187 15.53 -4.31 19.45
C VAL A 187 16.98 -4.05 19.80
N SER A 188 17.78 -5.11 19.75
CA SER A 188 19.21 -5.13 20.06
C SER A 188 19.96 -6.06 19.10
N SER A 189 21.29 -6.14 19.23
CA SER A 189 22.13 -7.05 18.41
C SER A 189 21.87 -8.53 18.73
N GLY A 190 21.48 -8.85 19.95
CA GLY A 190 21.22 -10.24 20.38
C GLY A 190 19.76 -10.65 20.33
N ARG A 191 18.82 -9.69 20.26
CA ARG A 191 17.38 -9.96 20.23
C ARG A 191 16.64 -8.86 19.46
N ASP A 192 15.85 -9.26 18.48
CA ASP A 192 15.02 -8.34 17.69
C ASP A 192 13.60 -8.92 17.57
N ASP A 193 12.71 -8.45 18.46
CA ASP A 193 11.32 -8.92 18.58
C ASP A 193 10.47 -8.57 17.34
N ARG A 194 10.99 -7.76 16.40
CA ARG A 194 10.29 -7.45 15.15
C ARG A 194 10.20 -8.67 14.22
N HIS A 195 11.01 -9.71 14.47
CA HIS A 195 10.94 -10.99 13.76
C HIS A 195 9.87 -11.93 14.33
N ASP A 196 9.44 -11.70 15.58
CA ASP A 196 8.34 -12.42 16.18
C ASP A 196 7.00 -11.90 15.62
N PHE A 197 6.19 -12.81 15.09
CA PHE A 197 4.94 -12.43 14.43
C PHE A 197 3.94 -11.82 15.40
N GLN A 198 3.73 -12.45 16.56
CA GLN A 198 2.74 -12.01 17.54
C GLN A 198 3.13 -10.66 18.16
N LEU A 199 4.39 -10.51 18.57
CA LEU A 199 4.89 -9.26 19.14
C LEU A 199 4.85 -8.12 18.13
N SER A 200 5.25 -8.38 16.89
CA SER A 200 5.23 -7.36 15.84
C SER A 200 3.80 -7.01 15.39
N SER A 201 2.86 -7.99 15.36
CA SER A 201 1.42 -7.75 15.12
C SER A 201 0.84 -6.83 16.18
N MET A 202 1.12 -7.11 17.47
CA MET A 202 0.67 -6.28 18.58
C MET A 202 1.20 -4.84 18.49
N ALA A 203 2.47 -4.68 18.17
CA ALA A 203 3.07 -3.34 18.02
C ALA A 203 2.48 -2.58 16.81
N ALA A 204 2.22 -3.27 15.69
CA ALA A 204 1.58 -2.69 14.52
C ALA A 204 0.13 -2.26 14.81
N ALA A 205 -0.66 -3.10 15.48
CA ALA A 205 -2.03 -2.77 15.87
C ALA A 205 -2.07 -1.57 16.82
N LYS A 206 -1.18 -1.52 17.83
CA LYS A 206 -1.05 -0.35 18.72
C LYS A 206 -0.63 0.91 17.95
N LEU A 207 0.29 0.81 16.99
CA LEU A 207 0.68 1.93 16.12
C LEU A 207 -0.52 2.45 15.32
N MET A 208 -1.34 1.55 14.77
CA MET A 208 -2.57 1.93 14.06
C MET A 208 -3.51 2.68 15.00
N ARG A 209 -3.83 2.12 16.16
CA ARG A 209 -4.75 2.71 17.13
C ARG A 209 -4.29 4.06 17.66
N ASP A 210 -3.02 4.14 18.09
CA ASP A 210 -2.54 5.28 18.89
C ASP A 210 -1.98 6.41 18.01
N TYR A 211 -1.64 6.12 16.76
CA TYR A 211 -0.98 7.08 15.90
C TYR A 211 -1.60 7.21 14.50
N CYS A 212 -1.76 6.12 13.75
CA CYS A 212 -2.16 6.23 12.35
C CYS A 212 -3.61 6.71 12.20
N ILE A 213 -4.56 6.04 12.85
CA ILE A 213 -5.99 6.38 12.79
C ILE A 213 -6.25 7.80 13.32
N PRO A 214 -5.77 8.20 14.51
CA PRO A 214 -6.02 9.56 15.01
C PRO A 214 -5.42 10.67 14.13
N ASN A 215 -4.28 10.43 13.50
CA ASN A 215 -3.69 11.42 12.60
C ASN A 215 -4.46 11.51 11.27
N ALA A 216 -4.87 10.38 10.69
CA ALA A 216 -5.73 10.36 9.51
C ALA A 216 -7.07 11.06 9.77
N SER A 217 -7.70 10.81 10.93
CA SER A 217 -8.96 11.47 11.33
C SER A 217 -8.81 13.00 11.38
N ARG A 218 -7.74 13.50 12.00
CA ARG A 218 -7.49 14.96 12.04
C ARG A 218 -7.30 15.57 10.65
N MET A 219 -6.64 14.84 9.74
CA MET A 219 -6.45 15.28 8.36
C MET A 219 -7.78 15.30 7.60
N ALA A 220 -8.61 14.26 7.73
CA ALA A 220 -9.93 14.22 7.11
C ALA A 220 -10.81 15.37 7.59
N LEU A 221 -10.90 15.56 8.91
CA LEU A 221 -11.67 16.66 9.52
C LEU A 221 -11.19 18.05 9.07
N SER A 222 -9.89 18.24 8.87
CA SER A 222 -9.35 19.52 8.38
C SER A 222 -9.78 19.86 6.95
N LEU A 223 -10.26 18.88 6.20
CA LEU A 223 -10.84 19.05 4.86
C LEU A 223 -12.38 19.03 4.85
N GLY A 224 -13.04 19.00 6.03
CA GLY A 224 -14.49 18.89 6.16
C GLY A 224 -15.05 17.49 5.91
N LEU A 225 -14.18 16.48 5.75
CA LEU A 225 -14.58 15.09 5.58
C LEU A 225 -14.83 14.43 6.93
N GLN A 226 -15.86 13.59 7.01
CA GLN A 226 -16.17 12.80 8.22
C GLN A 226 -15.37 11.48 8.16
N PRO A 227 -14.39 11.26 9.08
CA PRO A 227 -13.65 10.02 9.13
C PRO A 227 -14.54 8.87 9.61
N ASP A 228 -14.56 7.80 8.86
CA ASP A 228 -15.25 6.56 9.21
C ASP A 228 -14.28 5.39 9.00
N VAL A 229 -14.04 4.63 10.07
CA VAL A 229 -13.10 3.51 10.09
C VAL A 229 -13.50 2.35 9.17
N ASP A 230 -14.76 2.28 8.77
CA ASP A 230 -15.29 1.26 7.87
C ASP A 230 -15.33 1.72 6.40
N GLN A 231 -15.01 2.99 6.14
CA GLN A 231 -14.90 3.51 4.79
C GLN A 231 -13.52 3.26 4.18
N LEU A 232 -13.51 2.65 3.00
CA LEU A 232 -12.28 2.25 2.30
C LEU A 232 -11.33 3.43 2.06
N TRP A 233 -11.85 4.59 1.63
CA TRP A 233 -11.01 5.76 1.42
C TRP A 233 -10.27 6.19 2.70
N PHE A 234 -10.96 6.12 3.86
CA PHE A 234 -10.34 6.47 5.13
C PHE A 234 -9.28 5.46 5.55
N GLN A 235 -9.57 4.17 5.38
CA GLN A 235 -8.60 3.11 5.62
C GLN A 235 -7.34 3.28 4.77
N LEU A 236 -7.49 3.67 3.49
CA LEU A 236 -6.35 3.95 2.60
C LEU A 236 -5.56 5.19 3.03
N LEU A 237 -6.21 6.23 3.56
CA LEU A 237 -5.53 7.38 4.16
C LEU A 237 -4.72 6.96 5.39
N VAL A 238 -5.26 6.09 6.25
CA VAL A 238 -4.54 5.51 7.40
C VAL A 238 -3.30 4.74 6.93
N MET A 239 -3.39 3.97 5.84
CA MET A 239 -2.25 3.27 5.26
C MET A 239 -1.16 4.22 4.77
N HIS A 240 -1.49 5.38 4.22
CA HIS A 240 -0.50 6.41 3.91
C HIS A 240 0.21 6.93 5.17
N VAL A 241 -0.52 7.11 6.28
CA VAL A 241 0.09 7.53 7.55
C VAL A 241 1.03 6.46 8.10
N TYR A 242 0.66 5.18 7.99
CA TYR A 242 1.51 4.06 8.37
C TYR A 242 2.83 4.05 7.60
N ASN A 243 2.75 4.22 6.29
CA ASN A 243 3.89 4.16 5.38
C ASN A 243 4.79 5.40 5.46
N ALA A 244 4.22 6.60 5.35
CA ALA A 244 4.97 7.85 5.18
C ALA A 244 5.12 8.67 6.49
N GLY A 245 4.37 8.29 7.53
CA GLY A 245 4.24 9.06 8.75
C GLY A 245 3.36 10.31 8.61
N ALA A 246 2.69 10.68 9.70
CA ALA A 246 1.69 11.76 9.70
C ALA A 246 2.23 13.11 9.21
N GLY A 247 3.49 13.41 9.48
CA GLY A 247 4.10 14.70 9.06
C GLY A 247 4.14 14.86 7.53
N ASN A 248 4.54 13.80 6.82
CA ASN A 248 4.61 13.81 5.35
C ASN A 248 3.23 13.76 4.72
N VAL A 249 2.33 12.93 5.25
CA VAL A 249 0.94 12.85 4.75
C VAL A 249 0.21 14.18 4.94
N ARG A 250 0.40 14.87 6.08
CA ARG A 250 -0.19 16.19 6.33
C ARG A 250 0.26 17.23 5.30
N LYS A 251 1.54 17.23 4.93
CA LYS A 251 2.04 18.11 3.86
C LYS A 251 1.39 17.79 2.52
N ALA A 252 1.22 16.52 2.21
CA ALA A 252 0.56 16.10 0.98
C ALA A 252 -0.93 16.48 0.97
N VAL A 253 -1.65 16.23 2.08
CA VAL A 253 -3.05 16.63 2.25
C VAL A 253 -3.22 18.15 2.10
N ALA A 254 -2.34 18.94 2.71
CA ALA A 254 -2.37 20.39 2.55
C ALA A 254 -2.13 20.85 1.09
N ALA A 255 -1.29 20.14 0.35
CA ALA A 255 -1.02 20.41 -1.06
C ALA A 255 -2.15 19.96 -2.01
N VAL A 256 -3.01 19.03 -1.58
CA VAL A 256 -4.19 18.60 -2.37
C VAL A 256 -5.23 19.71 -2.51
N GLY A 257 -5.38 20.56 -1.49
CA GLY A 257 -6.40 21.60 -1.44
C GLY A 257 -7.80 21.05 -1.15
N GLU A 258 -8.83 21.75 -1.63
CA GLU A 258 -10.23 21.38 -1.40
C GLU A 258 -10.61 20.07 -2.10
N VAL A 259 -11.46 19.29 -1.44
CA VAL A 259 -12.03 18.04 -1.93
C VAL A 259 -13.48 17.90 -1.50
N GLN A 260 -14.28 17.18 -2.30
CA GLN A 260 -15.69 16.94 -2.01
C GLN A 260 -15.94 15.57 -1.39
N SER A 261 -15.01 14.63 -1.54
CA SER A 261 -15.13 13.28 -0.99
C SER A 261 -13.78 12.67 -0.61
N GLY A 262 -13.82 11.59 0.18
CA GLY A 262 -12.63 10.84 0.54
C GLY A 262 -11.96 10.14 -0.65
N GLU A 263 -12.74 9.70 -1.61
CA GLU A 263 -12.26 9.11 -2.86
C GLU A 263 -11.49 10.14 -3.68
N GLU A 264 -12.02 11.36 -3.80
CA GLU A 264 -11.33 12.46 -4.48
C GLU A 264 -10.01 12.80 -3.77
N LEU A 265 -10.01 12.83 -2.44
CA LEU A 265 -8.78 13.02 -1.65
C LEU A 265 -7.72 11.99 -2.04
N LEU A 266 -8.09 10.71 -2.09
CA LEU A 266 -7.15 9.61 -2.42
C LEU A 266 -6.62 9.76 -3.85
N LEU A 267 -7.48 10.01 -4.83
CA LEU A 267 -7.07 10.19 -6.23
C LEU A 267 -6.10 11.36 -6.41
N LYS A 268 -6.31 12.46 -5.67
CA LYS A 268 -5.39 13.61 -5.66
C LYS A 268 -4.08 13.27 -4.94
N LEU A 269 -4.13 12.59 -3.78
CA LEU A 269 -2.92 12.15 -3.05
C LEU A 269 -2.04 11.25 -3.90
N TRP A 270 -2.60 10.37 -4.73
CA TRP A 270 -1.84 9.50 -5.63
C TRP A 270 -1.00 10.25 -6.67
N LYS A 271 -1.31 11.51 -6.91
CA LYS A 271 -0.59 12.39 -7.85
C LYS A 271 0.24 13.47 -7.14
N THR A 272 0.01 13.68 -5.84
CA THR A 272 0.63 14.77 -5.08
C THR A 272 2.04 14.40 -4.64
N GLN A 273 2.97 15.35 -4.77
CA GLN A 273 4.32 15.28 -4.18
C GLN A 273 4.49 16.44 -3.21
N ALA A 274 4.87 16.15 -1.96
CA ALA A 274 5.06 17.16 -0.94
C ALA A 274 6.09 16.72 0.11
N GLY A 275 7.23 17.38 0.17
CA GLY A 275 8.33 16.98 1.05
C GLY A 275 8.82 15.56 0.73
N ALA A 276 8.85 14.69 1.73
CA ALA A 276 9.21 13.29 1.54
C ALA A 276 8.03 12.39 1.09
N PHE A 277 6.83 12.93 0.96
CA PHE A 277 5.71 12.23 0.35
C PHE A 277 5.88 12.28 -1.18
N GLY A 278 6.35 11.20 -1.75
CA GLY A 278 6.65 11.06 -3.17
C GLY A 278 6.31 9.69 -3.72
N ASN A 279 6.96 9.25 -4.76
CA ASN A 279 6.62 8.07 -5.56
C ASN A 279 6.29 6.82 -4.72
N SER A 280 7.11 6.45 -3.73
CA SER A 280 6.87 5.26 -2.89
C SER A 280 5.59 5.43 -2.05
N SER A 281 5.44 6.59 -1.41
CA SER A 281 4.28 6.88 -0.55
C SER A 281 2.99 7.03 -1.35
N GLN A 282 3.05 7.63 -2.55
CA GLN A 282 1.90 7.75 -3.45
C GLN A 282 1.38 6.38 -3.89
N ASN A 283 2.28 5.44 -4.15
CA ASN A 283 1.93 4.12 -4.65
C ASN A 283 1.49 3.15 -3.56
N TYR A 284 1.70 3.46 -2.28
CA TYR A 284 1.52 2.50 -1.19
C TYR A 284 0.09 1.96 -1.09
N SER A 285 -0.91 2.83 -1.03
CA SER A 285 -2.32 2.41 -0.96
C SER A 285 -2.83 1.82 -2.29
N GLN A 286 -2.30 2.27 -3.43
CA GLN A 286 -2.58 1.67 -4.73
C GLN A 286 -2.09 0.22 -4.79
N LEU A 287 -0.88 -0.03 -4.28
CA LEU A 287 -0.29 -1.37 -4.22
C LEU A 287 -1.06 -2.27 -3.24
N ALA A 288 -1.48 -1.74 -2.09
CA ALA A 288 -2.29 -2.46 -1.12
C ALA A 288 -3.62 -2.93 -1.73
N LEU A 289 -4.34 -2.03 -2.40
CA LEU A 289 -5.57 -2.36 -3.11
C LEU A 289 -5.36 -3.39 -4.22
N ALA A 290 -4.34 -3.19 -5.05
CA ALA A 290 -4.04 -4.08 -6.15
C ALA A 290 -3.68 -5.50 -5.66
N SER A 291 -2.86 -5.61 -4.60
CA SER A 291 -2.52 -6.88 -3.98
C SER A 291 -3.75 -7.56 -3.40
N TYR A 292 -4.61 -6.79 -2.73
CA TYR A 292 -5.86 -7.30 -2.17
C TYR A 292 -6.82 -7.82 -3.25
N ILE A 293 -7.00 -7.09 -4.33
CA ILE A 293 -7.86 -7.52 -5.44
C ILE A 293 -7.32 -8.81 -6.07
N ASN A 294 -6.02 -8.88 -6.33
CA ASN A 294 -5.39 -10.09 -6.85
C ASN A 294 -5.50 -11.27 -5.88
N TYR A 295 -5.42 -11.00 -4.57
CA TYR A 295 -5.63 -12.02 -3.55
C TYR A 295 -7.07 -12.55 -3.54
N LEU A 296 -8.08 -11.66 -3.67
CA LEU A 296 -9.47 -12.05 -3.81
C LEU A 296 -9.72 -12.91 -5.06
N ASP A 297 -9.10 -12.53 -6.18
CA ASP A 297 -9.25 -13.27 -7.44
C ASP A 297 -8.54 -14.62 -7.37
N TRP A 298 -7.38 -14.70 -6.70
CA TRP A 298 -6.71 -15.96 -6.41
C TRP A 298 -7.55 -16.89 -5.53
N LEU A 299 -8.17 -16.39 -4.44
CA LEU A 299 -9.04 -17.16 -3.55
C LEU A 299 -10.27 -17.75 -4.25
N LYS A 300 -10.73 -17.16 -5.37
CA LYS A 300 -11.84 -17.71 -6.17
C LYS A 300 -11.39 -18.84 -7.11
N SER A 301 -10.10 -18.94 -7.37
CA SER A 301 -9.52 -19.90 -8.31
C SER A 301 -9.03 -21.18 -7.65
N GLU A 302 -8.90 -21.20 -6.31
CA GLU A 302 -8.57 -22.38 -5.49
C GLU A 302 -9.82 -23.18 -5.11
#